data_10b589d0ec34a3cd064be90e9a14beba
#
_entry.id   10b589d0ec34a3cd064be90e9a14beba
#
_cell.length_a   1.000
_cell.length_b   1.000
_cell.length_c   1.000
_cell.angle_alpha   90.00
_cell.angle_beta   90.00
_cell.angle_gamma   90.00
#
_symmetry.space_group_name_H-M   'P 1'
#
loop_
_entity.id
_entity.type
_entity.pdbx_description
1 polymer ?
#
loop_
_entity_poly.entity_id
_entity_poly.type
_entity_poly.pdbx_seq_one_letter_code
_entity_poly.pdbx_strand_id
1 'polypeptide(L)'
;MTDAADEADPTDHLPEDVESVRAALVEWYEADHREYPWRETTDPYAILVSEVMSQQTQLDRVVDAYEDFLEEWPTAEALAAADRADVVGFWTAHSLGYNNRAKYLHEAARQVREEFDGEFPETPDGLQELMGVGPYTANAVASFAFNNGDAVVDTNVERVLYRAFAEIRNMDDPPYEEVANALMPDGESRVWNNAIMELGGVACQKKPRCDEEGCPWREWCHAYQTGDFTAPDVPTQPEFEGSRRQFRGRIVRVLGEHERLSLDELGPRIRVDYTPNGEHGPEWLQGLLSDLADDGLVDVEERDGDTIASLQR
;
A
#
# COMPACT_ATOMS: atom_id res chain seq x y z
N MET A 1 12.87 -12.94 -40.48
CA MET A 1 13.75 -13.52 -39.47
C MET A 1 13.92 -12.39 -38.46
N THR A 2 13.07 -12.36 -37.47
CA THR A 2 13.16 -11.47 -36.32
C THR A 2 14.15 -12.13 -35.37
N ASP A 3 15.26 -11.43 -35.10
CA ASP A 3 16.16 -11.77 -34.03
C ASP A 3 15.34 -11.89 -32.74
N ALA A 4 15.25 -13.08 -32.18
CA ALA A 4 14.93 -13.26 -30.79
C ALA A 4 16.14 -12.65 -30.04
N ALA A 5 15.95 -11.51 -29.43
CA ALA A 5 16.87 -11.05 -28.41
C ALA A 5 16.99 -12.21 -27.41
N ASP A 6 18.23 -12.66 -27.18
CA ASP A 6 18.57 -13.61 -26.13
C ASP A 6 18.12 -12.92 -24.82
N GLU A 7 16.97 -13.26 -24.27
CA GLU A 7 16.54 -12.79 -22.97
C GLU A 7 17.55 -13.37 -21.98
N ALA A 8 18.38 -12.50 -21.40
CA ALA A 8 19.36 -12.89 -20.41
C ALA A 8 18.64 -13.59 -19.25
N ASP A 9 19.16 -14.74 -18.82
CA ASP A 9 18.59 -15.47 -17.67
C ASP A 9 18.69 -14.55 -16.43
N PRO A 10 17.58 -14.29 -15.72
CA PRO A 10 17.60 -13.48 -14.50
C PRO A 10 18.63 -13.91 -13.47
N THR A 11 19.01 -15.19 -13.48
CA THR A 11 20.04 -15.75 -12.59
C THR A 11 21.46 -15.29 -12.94
N ASP A 12 21.72 -14.82 -14.17
CA ASP A 12 23.01 -14.28 -14.59
C ASP A 12 23.39 -12.98 -13.82
N HIS A 13 22.40 -12.36 -13.17
CA HIS A 13 22.58 -11.13 -12.39
C HIS A 13 22.81 -11.38 -10.89
N LEU A 14 22.76 -12.63 -10.46
CA LEU A 14 22.92 -13.04 -9.08
C LEU A 14 24.38 -13.39 -8.74
N PRO A 15 24.79 -13.29 -7.46
CA PRO A 15 26.08 -13.77 -7.02
C PRO A 15 26.20 -15.29 -7.20
N GLU A 16 27.41 -15.79 -7.45
CA GLU A 16 27.67 -17.22 -7.61
C GLU A 16 27.22 -18.06 -6.41
N ASP A 17 27.24 -17.49 -5.20
CA ASP A 17 26.81 -18.12 -3.95
C ASP A 17 25.43 -17.60 -3.48
N VAL A 18 24.41 -17.82 -4.29
CA VAL A 18 23.02 -17.40 -4.01
C VAL A 18 22.50 -17.99 -2.70
N GLU A 19 22.85 -19.22 -2.37
CA GLU A 19 22.39 -19.88 -1.14
C GLU A 19 22.90 -19.18 0.11
N SER A 20 24.16 -18.74 0.13
CA SER A 20 24.69 -17.96 1.26
C SER A 20 24.02 -16.58 1.38
N VAL A 21 23.68 -15.94 0.26
CA VAL A 21 22.96 -14.67 0.25
C VAL A 21 21.56 -14.83 0.83
N ARG A 22 20.87 -15.91 0.45
CA ARG A 22 19.54 -16.27 0.97
C ARG A 22 19.58 -16.55 2.48
N ALA A 23 20.46 -17.45 2.89
CA ALA A 23 20.62 -17.84 4.29
C ALA A 23 20.94 -16.63 5.18
N ALA A 24 21.89 -15.78 4.76
CA ALA A 24 22.28 -14.59 5.51
C ALA A 24 21.11 -13.63 5.74
N LEU A 25 20.21 -13.43 4.75
CA LEU A 25 19.05 -12.56 4.91
C LEU A 25 18.02 -13.14 5.88
N VAL A 26 17.72 -14.42 5.73
CA VAL A 26 16.72 -15.09 6.57
C VAL A 26 17.22 -15.17 8.03
N GLU A 27 18.46 -15.60 8.27
CA GLU A 27 19.07 -15.64 9.61
C GLU A 27 19.09 -14.26 10.27
N TRP A 28 19.41 -13.19 9.52
CA TRP A 28 19.40 -11.82 10.03
C TRP A 28 17.98 -11.40 10.45
N TYR A 29 16.98 -11.69 9.62
CA TYR A 29 15.59 -11.36 9.90
C TYR A 29 15.03 -12.13 11.09
N GLU A 30 15.32 -13.44 11.18
CA GLU A 30 14.86 -14.28 12.28
C GLU A 30 15.52 -13.94 13.62
N ALA A 31 16.74 -13.39 13.59
CA ALA A 31 17.44 -12.99 14.80
C ALA A 31 16.85 -11.74 15.46
N ASP A 32 16.45 -10.76 14.68
CA ASP A 32 15.83 -9.51 15.16
C ASP A 32 15.13 -8.78 14.00
N HIS A 33 13.84 -8.46 14.18
CA HIS A 33 13.06 -7.67 13.23
C HIS A 33 12.01 -6.85 13.96
N ARG A 34 11.49 -5.79 13.32
CA ARG A 34 10.41 -5.00 13.91
C ARG A 34 9.13 -5.85 14.04
N GLU A 35 8.59 -5.86 15.23
CA GLU A 35 7.33 -6.52 15.50
C GLU A 35 6.16 -5.68 14.98
N TYR A 36 5.40 -6.25 14.05
CA TYR A 36 4.14 -5.67 13.57
C TYR A 36 3.03 -6.70 13.70
N PRO A 37 1.81 -6.33 14.15
CA PRO A 37 0.73 -7.29 14.40
C PRO A 37 0.39 -8.17 13.19
N TRP A 38 0.48 -7.63 11.99
CA TRP A 38 0.21 -8.35 10.75
C TRP A 38 1.29 -9.35 10.33
N ARG A 39 2.45 -9.36 10.98
CA ARG A 39 3.50 -10.36 10.78
C ARG A 39 3.28 -11.62 11.61
N GLU A 40 2.46 -11.51 12.66
CA GLU A 40 2.15 -12.60 13.59
C GLU A 40 0.90 -13.41 13.18
N THR A 41 0.26 -13.02 12.07
CA THR A 41 -0.95 -13.68 11.57
C THR A 41 -0.76 -14.26 10.19
N THR A 42 -1.56 -15.26 9.86
CA THR A 42 -1.73 -15.80 8.50
C THR A 42 -3.16 -15.64 7.99
N ASP A 43 -3.99 -14.91 8.71
CA ASP A 43 -5.34 -14.58 8.27
C ASP A 43 -5.29 -13.65 7.05
N PRO A 44 -5.78 -14.08 5.87
CA PRO A 44 -5.74 -13.29 4.66
C PRO A 44 -6.52 -11.97 4.76
N TYR A 45 -7.59 -11.93 5.56
CA TYR A 45 -8.33 -10.71 5.82
C TYR A 45 -7.46 -9.68 6.57
N ALA A 46 -6.88 -10.09 7.67
CA ALA A 46 -6.03 -9.23 8.49
C ALA A 46 -4.80 -8.73 7.71
N ILE A 47 -4.20 -9.59 6.89
CA ILE A 47 -3.09 -9.23 5.99
C ILE A 47 -3.55 -8.24 4.92
N LEU A 48 -4.69 -8.47 4.26
CA LEU A 48 -5.23 -7.53 3.27
C LEU A 48 -5.48 -6.15 3.90
N VAL A 49 -6.04 -6.09 5.11
CA VAL A 49 -6.24 -4.84 5.85
C VAL A 49 -4.92 -4.10 6.04
N SER A 50 -3.88 -4.79 6.52
CA SER A 50 -2.56 -4.19 6.75
C SER A 50 -1.92 -3.68 5.45
N GLU A 51 -2.00 -4.47 4.36
CA GLU A 51 -1.45 -4.08 3.06
C GLU A 51 -2.13 -2.83 2.50
N VAL A 52 -3.47 -2.78 2.56
CA VAL A 52 -4.22 -1.61 2.10
C VAL A 52 -3.95 -0.38 2.97
N MET A 53 -3.83 -0.53 4.28
CA MET A 53 -3.50 0.59 5.17
C MET A 53 -2.07 1.10 4.99
N SER A 54 -1.12 0.20 4.73
CA SER A 54 0.30 0.54 4.59
C SER A 54 0.65 1.25 3.28
N GLN A 55 -0.21 1.19 2.26
CA GLN A 55 0.01 1.92 1.02
C GLN A 55 0.23 3.42 1.29
N GLN A 56 1.44 3.94 1.00
CA GLN A 56 1.80 5.35 1.16
C GLN A 56 1.61 5.91 2.60
N THR A 57 1.58 5.03 3.59
CA THR A 57 1.46 5.39 5.02
C THR A 57 2.67 4.81 5.78
N GLN A 58 3.20 5.56 6.74
CA GLN A 58 4.29 5.07 7.58
C GLN A 58 3.76 3.95 8.49
N LEU A 59 4.46 2.81 8.54
CA LEU A 59 4.02 1.60 9.25
C LEU A 59 3.68 1.85 10.72
N ASP A 60 4.47 2.65 11.43
CA ASP A 60 4.23 2.98 12.85
C ASP A 60 2.88 3.70 13.09
N ARG A 61 2.34 4.36 12.05
CA ARG A 61 1.00 4.97 12.11
C ARG A 61 -0.11 4.00 11.77
N VAL A 62 0.24 2.90 11.11
CA VAL A 62 -0.74 1.88 10.73
C VAL A 62 -1.09 0.99 11.89
N VAL A 63 -0.16 0.76 12.85
CA VAL A 63 -0.36 -0.18 13.97
C VAL A 63 -1.65 0.09 14.73
N ASP A 64 -1.78 1.30 15.29
CA ASP A 64 -2.97 1.66 16.08
C ASP A 64 -4.26 1.55 15.25
N ALA A 65 -4.23 2.07 14.01
CA ALA A 65 -5.38 2.02 13.11
C ALA A 65 -5.77 0.59 12.71
N TYR A 66 -4.80 -0.29 12.53
CA TYR A 66 -5.01 -1.69 12.20
C TYR A 66 -5.65 -2.47 13.37
N GLU A 67 -5.15 -2.27 14.58
CA GLU A 67 -5.69 -2.90 15.78
C GLU A 67 -7.12 -2.44 16.04
N ASP A 68 -7.38 -1.14 16.02
CA ASP A 68 -8.73 -0.57 16.18
C ASP A 68 -9.68 -1.04 15.07
N PHE A 69 -9.20 -1.20 13.83
CA PHE A 69 -10.01 -1.66 12.70
C PHE A 69 -10.44 -3.12 12.87
N LEU A 70 -9.52 -3.99 13.30
CA LEU A 70 -9.83 -5.39 13.55
C LEU A 70 -10.63 -5.60 14.84
N GLU A 71 -10.59 -4.68 15.81
CA GLU A 71 -11.51 -4.69 16.95
C GLU A 71 -12.94 -4.38 16.49
N GLU A 72 -13.13 -3.39 15.61
CA GLU A 72 -14.45 -2.99 15.07
C GLU A 72 -15.00 -4.01 14.06
N TRP A 73 -14.15 -4.48 13.13
CA TRP A 73 -14.51 -5.45 12.08
C TRP A 73 -13.50 -6.63 12.08
N PRO A 74 -13.70 -7.61 12.94
CA PRO A 74 -12.71 -8.69 13.13
C PRO A 74 -12.64 -9.70 11.98
N THR A 75 -13.58 -9.66 11.04
CA THR A 75 -13.63 -10.60 9.91
C THR A 75 -14.11 -9.90 8.64
N ALA A 76 -13.81 -10.47 7.47
CA ALA A 76 -14.34 -9.99 6.20
C ALA A 76 -15.88 -9.96 6.18
N GLU A 77 -16.55 -10.92 6.82
CA GLU A 77 -18.01 -10.94 6.95
C GLU A 77 -18.52 -9.75 7.77
N ALA A 78 -17.85 -9.41 8.88
CA ALA A 78 -18.20 -8.25 9.69
C ALA A 78 -18.02 -6.94 8.92
N LEU A 79 -16.90 -6.81 8.19
CA LEU A 79 -16.64 -5.66 7.34
C LEU A 79 -17.65 -5.57 6.19
N ALA A 80 -17.98 -6.68 5.52
CA ALA A 80 -18.94 -6.74 4.44
C ALA A 80 -20.37 -6.37 4.88
N ALA A 81 -20.70 -6.54 6.16
CA ALA A 81 -21.99 -6.18 6.73
C ALA A 81 -22.04 -4.73 7.25
N ALA A 82 -20.92 -4.05 7.35
CA ALA A 82 -20.82 -2.69 7.84
C ALA A 82 -21.48 -1.67 6.87
N ASP A 83 -21.88 -0.51 7.38
CA ASP A 83 -22.21 0.63 6.53
C ASP A 83 -20.92 1.21 5.91
N ARG A 84 -20.88 1.41 4.60
CA ARG A 84 -19.71 1.98 3.92
C ARG A 84 -19.28 3.32 4.52
N ALA A 85 -20.27 4.15 4.91
CA ALA A 85 -19.99 5.45 5.51
C ALA A 85 -19.21 5.31 6.83
N ASP A 86 -19.48 4.27 7.63
CA ASP A 86 -18.76 4.02 8.88
C ASP A 86 -17.31 3.61 8.59
N VAL A 87 -17.08 2.74 7.60
CA VAL A 87 -15.73 2.32 7.19
C VAL A 87 -14.91 3.50 6.66
N VAL A 88 -15.50 4.35 5.81
CA VAL A 88 -14.84 5.57 5.30
C VAL A 88 -14.61 6.59 6.42
N GLY A 89 -15.56 6.72 7.34
CA GLY A 89 -15.47 7.57 8.53
C GLY A 89 -14.30 7.16 9.43
N PHE A 90 -14.19 5.86 9.74
CA PHE A 90 -13.06 5.27 10.48
C PHE A 90 -11.72 5.59 9.82
N TRP A 91 -11.61 5.32 8.52
CA TRP A 91 -10.40 5.55 7.74
C TRP A 91 -9.91 6.99 7.82
N THR A 92 -10.85 7.91 7.76
CA THR A 92 -10.58 9.35 7.80
C THR A 92 -10.21 9.81 9.22
N ALA A 93 -10.86 9.27 10.24
CA ALA A 93 -10.55 9.57 11.65
C ALA A 93 -9.11 9.18 12.01
N HIS A 94 -8.63 8.04 11.48
CA HIS A 94 -7.24 7.58 11.66
C HIS A 94 -6.25 8.24 10.69
N SER A 95 -6.69 9.21 9.89
CA SER A 95 -5.84 9.98 8.97
C SER A 95 -5.03 9.11 7.98
N LEU A 96 -5.57 7.98 7.56
CA LEU A 96 -4.91 7.05 6.64
C LEU A 96 -4.81 7.64 5.21
N GLY A 97 -5.70 8.56 4.84
CA GLY A 97 -5.72 9.21 3.53
C GLY A 97 -6.19 8.29 2.39
N TYR A 98 -6.26 8.81 1.17
CA TYR A 98 -6.69 8.03 0.00
C TYR A 98 -7.96 7.20 0.25
N ASN A 99 -9.05 7.88 0.61
CA ASN A 99 -10.28 7.28 1.15
C ASN A 99 -10.93 6.23 0.24
N ASN A 100 -10.62 6.21 -1.08
CA ASN A 100 -11.03 5.15 -1.99
C ASN A 100 -10.53 3.77 -1.55
N ARG A 101 -9.41 3.71 -0.79
CA ARG A 101 -8.89 2.43 -0.26
C ARG A 101 -9.86 1.79 0.73
N ALA A 102 -10.47 2.60 1.60
CA ALA A 102 -11.50 2.12 2.53
C ALA A 102 -12.71 1.54 1.79
N LYS A 103 -13.18 2.26 0.75
CA LYS A 103 -14.25 1.79 -0.12
C LYS A 103 -13.90 0.47 -0.81
N TYR A 104 -12.70 0.38 -1.39
CA TYR A 104 -12.28 -0.84 -2.10
C TYR A 104 -12.08 -2.01 -1.14
N LEU A 105 -11.54 -1.79 0.05
CA LEU A 105 -11.41 -2.82 1.07
C LEU A 105 -12.78 -3.36 1.52
N HIS A 106 -13.76 -2.46 1.72
CA HIS A 106 -15.14 -2.83 2.04
C HIS A 106 -15.78 -3.64 0.90
N GLU A 107 -15.59 -3.23 -0.36
CA GLU A 107 -16.12 -3.94 -1.53
C GLU A 107 -15.43 -5.30 -1.72
N ALA A 108 -14.11 -5.38 -1.53
CA ALA A 108 -13.38 -6.66 -1.54
C ALA A 108 -13.93 -7.64 -0.48
N ALA A 109 -14.21 -7.16 0.73
CA ALA A 109 -14.84 -7.98 1.75
C ALA A 109 -16.24 -8.48 1.36
N ARG A 110 -17.02 -7.61 0.68
CA ARG A 110 -18.32 -8.03 0.13
C ARG A 110 -18.18 -9.09 -0.95
N GLN A 111 -17.21 -8.94 -1.87
CA GLN A 111 -16.94 -9.95 -2.89
C GLN A 111 -16.53 -11.28 -2.27
N VAL A 112 -15.64 -11.27 -1.26
CA VAL A 112 -15.27 -12.50 -0.53
C VAL A 112 -16.51 -13.21 0.01
N ARG A 113 -17.43 -12.48 0.63
CA ARG A 113 -18.68 -13.03 1.15
C ARG A 113 -19.63 -13.55 0.06
N GLU A 114 -19.82 -12.77 -1.02
CA GLU A 114 -20.89 -12.98 -1.99
C GLU A 114 -20.47 -13.86 -3.19
N GLU A 115 -19.19 -13.81 -3.59
CA GLU A 115 -18.67 -14.47 -4.80
C GLU A 115 -17.73 -15.63 -4.47
N PHE A 116 -17.10 -15.63 -3.28
CA PHE A 116 -16.12 -16.64 -2.85
C PHE A 116 -16.56 -17.45 -1.61
N ASP A 117 -17.86 -17.46 -1.30
CA ASP A 117 -18.43 -18.24 -0.16
C ASP A 117 -17.78 -17.92 1.20
N GLY A 118 -17.19 -16.73 1.37
CA GLY A 118 -16.49 -16.31 2.59
C GLY A 118 -15.02 -16.71 2.68
N GLU A 119 -14.50 -17.41 1.69
CA GLU A 119 -13.11 -17.88 1.66
C GLU A 119 -12.28 -17.00 0.70
N PHE A 120 -11.08 -16.60 1.13
CA PHE A 120 -10.19 -15.83 0.26
C PHE A 120 -9.54 -16.73 -0.79
N PRO A 121 -9.40 -16.26 -2.05
CA PRO A 121 -8.56 -16.94 -3.04
C PRO A 121 -7.12 -17.08 -2.55
N GLU A 122 -6.49 -18.24 -2.79
CA GLU A 122 -5.13 -18.50 -2.32
C GLU A 122 -4.04 -18.11 -3.33
N THR A 123 -4.44 -17.79 -4.57
CA THR A 123 -3.51 -17.47 -5.66
C THR A 123 -3.51 -15.99 -5.97
N PRO A 124 -2.38 -15.41 -6.45
CA PRO A 124 -2.33 -14.03 -6.89
C PRO A 124 -3.39 -13.68 -7.94
N ASP A 125 -3.63 -14.55 -8.91
CA ASP A 125 -4.65 -14.33 -9.97
C ASP A 125 -6.06 -14.23 -9.36
N GLY A 126 -6.41 -15.14 -8.46
CA GLY A 126 -7.71 -15.11 -7.79
C GLY A 126 -7.87 -13.88 -6.86
N LEU A 127 -6.80 -13.50 -6.15
CA LEU A 127 -6.82 -12.31 -5.30
C LEU A 127 -6.98 -11.01 -6.10
N GLN A 128 -6.48 -10.95 -7.34
CA GLN A 128 -6.66 -9.80 -8.22
C GLN A 128 -8.11 -9.61 -8.71
N GLU A 129 -8.98 -10.60 -8.55
CA GLU A 129 -10.42 -10.44 -8.83
C GLU A 129 -11.11 -9.55 -7.78
N LEU A 130 -10.50 -9.38 -6.59
CA LEU A 130 -11.03 -8.55 -5.53
C LEU A 130 -10.84 -7.05 -5.83
N MET A 131 -11.85 -6.25 -5.52
CA MET A 131 -11.84 -4.83 -5.77
C MET A 131 -10.67 -4.12 -5.07
N GLY A 132 -9.87 -3.40 -5.84
CA GLY A 132 -8.74 -2.62 -5.33
C GLY A 132 -7.49 -3.43 -5.02
N VAL A 133 -7.49 -4.74 -5.30
CA VAL A 133 -6.34 -5.62 -5.16
C VAL A 133 -5.59 -5.68 -6.49
N GLY A 134 -4.49 -4.95 -6.58
CA GLY A 134 -3.58 -4.99 -7.73
C GLY A 134 -2.55 -6.12 -7.62
N PRO A 135 -1.69 -6.31 -8.65
CA PRO A 135 -0.69 -7.38 -8.67
C PRO A 135 0.20 -7.40 -7.43
N TYR A 136 0.70 -6.25 -6.97
CA TYR A 136 1.50 -6.13 -5.76
C TYR A 136 0.75 -6.65 -4.52
N THR A 137 -0.47 -6.14 -4.27
CA THR A 137 -1.25 -6.52 -3.08
C THR A 137 -1.65 -7.99 -3.13
N ALA A 138 -1.99 -8.51 -4.31
CA ALA A 138 -2.30 -9.93 -4.52
C ALA A 138 -1.11 -10.83 -4.15
N ASN A 139 0.08 -10.51 -4.65
CA ASN A 139 1.30 -11.25 -4.31
C ASN A 139 1.65 -11.15 -2.82
N ALA A 140 1.47 -9.98 -2.21
CA ALA A 140 1.69 -9.78 -0.79
C ALA A 140 0.74 -10.66 0.06
N VAL A 141 -0.57 -10.63 -0.23
CA VAL A 141 -1.54 -11.45 0.49
C VAL A 141 -1.27 -12.95 0.25
N ALA A 142 -1.03 -13.37 -1.00
CA ALA A 142 -0.71 -14.77 -1.31
C ALA A 142 0.56 -15.24 -0.58
N SER A 143 1.59 -14.42 -0.53
CA SER A 143 2.84 -14.69 0.17
C SER A 143 2.64 -14.77 1.68
N PHE A 144 2.06 -13.73 2.28
CA PHE A 144 2.00 -13.61 3.74
C PHE A 144 0.92 -14.51 4.37
N ALA A 145 -0.22 -14.70 3.71
CA ALA A 145 -1.28 -15.57 4.22
C ALA A 145 -1.03 -17.05 3.90
N PHE A 146 -0.71 -17.36 2.66
CA PHE A 146 -0.72 -18.74 2.15
C PHE A 146 0.68 -19.32 1.90
N ASN A 147 1.73 -18.50 2.10
CA ASN A 147 3.11 -18.86 1.73
C ASN A 147 3.22 -19.29 0.24
N ASN A 148 2.47 -18.62 -0.59
CA ASN A 148 2.32 -18.81 -2.02
C ASN A 148 2.46 -17.46 -2.73
N GLY A 149 2.83 -17.46 -3.99
CA GLY A 149 3.02 -16.24 -4.75
C GLY A 149 4.48 -15.92 -5.00
N ASP A 150 4.69 -14.90 -5.80
CA ASP A 150 5.98 -14.41 -6.23
C ASP A 150 6.61 -13.45 -5.21
N ALA A 151 7.82 -13.01 -5.52
CA ALA A 151 8.48 -11.97 -4.73
C ALA A 151 7.68 -10.67 -4.78
N VAL A 152 7.55 -10.03 -3.62
CA VAL A 152 6.85 -8.76 -3.47
C VAL A 152 7.85 -7.62 -3.63
N VAL A 153 7.75 -6.89 -4.74
CA VAL A 153 8.71 -5.83 -5.08
C VAL A 153 8.05 -4.46 -4.92
N ASP A 154 8.47 -3.73 -3.89
CA ASP A 154 8.17 -2.31 -3.70
C ASP A 154 9.42 -1.45 -3.98
N THR A 155 9.29 -0.15 -3.92
CA THR A 155 10.43 0.79 -4.12
C THR A 155 11.57 0.61 -3.11
N ASN A 156 11.33 -0.04 -1.98
CA ASN A 156 12.38 -0.37 -1.02
C ASN A 156 13.13 -1.62 -1.47
N VAL A 157 12.42 -2.63 -1.96
CA VAL A 157 13.01 -3.84 -2.53
C VAL A 157 13.79 -3.51 -3.80
N GLU A 158 13.24 -2.72 -4.73
CA GLU A 158 13.98 -2.20 -5.89
C GLU A 158 15.30 -1.54 -5.47
N ARG A 159 15.28 -0.67 -4.46
CA ARG A 159 16.47 -0.01 -3.93
C ARG A 159 17.49 -0.99 -3.34
N VAL A 160 17.01 -2.04 -2.65
CA VAL A 160 17.87 -3.09 -2.11
C VAL A 160 18.57 -3.82 -3.25
N LEU A 161 17.84 -4.31 -4.23
CA LEU A 161 18.37 -5.03 -5.38
C LEU A 161 19.32 -4.17 -6.23
N TYR A 162 18.93 -2.94 -6.53
CA TYR A 162 19.77 -1.98 -7.25
C TYR A 162 21.12 -1.74 -6.58
N ARG A 163 21.15 -1.66 -5.26
CA ARG A 163 22.39 -1.43 -4.50
C ARG A 163 23.21 -2.69 -4.32
N ALA A 164 22.55 -3.82 -4.18
CA ALA A 164 23.24 -5.09 -3.94
C ALA A 164 23.97 -5.60 -5.19
N PHE A 165 23.34 -5.52 -6.36
CA PHE A 165 23.82 -6.19 -7.56
C PHE A 165 24.26 -5.21 -8.65
N ALA A 166 25.53 -5.28 -9.05
CA ALA A 166 26.16 -4.35 -9.99
C ALA A 166 25.52 -4.40 -11.39
N GLU A 167 25.15 -5.59 -11.83
CA GLU A 167 24.60 -5.85 -13.16
C GLU A 167 23.25 -5.14 -13.32
N ILE A 168 22.36 -5.24 -12.33
CA ILE A 168 21.05 -4.57 -12.31
C ILE A 168 21.20 -3.07 -12.41
N ARG A 169 22.18 -2.52 -11.73
CA ARG A 169 22.45 -1.10 -11.65
C ARG A 169 22.83 -0.47 -12.99
N ASN A 170 23.39 -1.26 -13.91
CA ASN A 170 23.84 -0.82 -15.22
C ASN A 170 22.77 -0.95 -16.30
N MET A 171 21.56 -1.41 -15.96
CA MET A 171 20.46 -1.57 -16.88
C MET A 171 19.60 -0.29 -16.95
N ASP A 172 19.09 0.03 -18.14
CA ASP A 172 18.14 1.13 -18.33
C ASP A 172 16.74 0.75 -17.77
N ASP A 173 16.38 -0.52 -17.82
CA ASP A 173 15.12 -1.09 -17.34
C ASP A 173 15.41 -2.40 -16.58
N PRO A 174 15.74 -2.32 -15.28
CA PRO A 174 16.12 -3.49 -14.51
C PRO A 174 14.93 -4.44 -14.27
N PRO A 175 15.12 -5.76 -14.48
CA PRO A 175 14.06 -6.76 -14.26
C PRO A 175 13.96 -7.11 -12.76
N TYR A 176 13.51 -6.16 -11.94
CA TYR A 176 13.49 -6.34 -10.48
C TYR A 176 12.63 -7.51 -10.02
N GLU A 177 11.47 -7.75 -10.66
CA GLU A 177 10.57 -8.84 -10.28
C GLU A 177 11.20 -10.20 -10.59
N GLU A 178 11.81 -10.36 -11.77
CA GLU A 178 12.48 -11.59 -12.18
C GLU A 178 13.67 -11.91 -11.28
N VAL A 179 14.48 -10.90 -10.95
CA VAL A 179 15.63 -11.06 -10.05
C VAL A 179 15.18 -11.35 -8.63
N ALA A 180 14.14 -10.69 -8.14
CA ALA A 180 13.58 -10.94 -6.81
C ALA A 180 13.02 -12.37 -6.70
N ASN A 181 12.32 -12.83 -7.74
CA ASN A 181 11.83 -14.21 -7.81
C ASN A 181 12.98 -15.23 -7.88
N ALA A 182 14.02 -14.97 -8.67
CA ALA A 182 15.19 -15.84 -8.75
C ALA A 182 15.98 -15.91 -7.43
N LEU A 183 15.91 -14.85 -6.60
CA LEU A 183 16.50 -14.83 -5.26
C LEU A 183 15.66 -15.56 -4.21
N MET A 184 14.34 -15.60 -4.38
CA MET A 184 13.45 -16.16 -3.38
C MET A 184 13.59 -17.69 -3.29
N PRO A 185 13.78 -18.28 -2.09
CA PRO A 185 13.82 -19.72 -1.92
C PRO A 185 12.43 -20.34 -2.19
N ASP A 186 12.42 -21.50 -2.82
CA ASP A 186 11.17 -22.25 -3.10
C ASP A 186 10.41 -22.55 -1.81
N GLY A 187 9.13 -22.19 -1.77
CA GLY A 187 8.25 -22.47 -0.64
C GLY A 187 8.47 -21.62 0.63
N GLU A 188 9.29 -20.56 0.54
CA GLU A 188 9.60 -19.66 1.66
C GLU A 188 9.18 -18.20 1.41
N SER A 189 8.18 -17.98 0.54
CA SER A 189 7.79 -16.63 0.12
C SER A 189 7.42 -15.71 1.29
N ARG A 190 6.77 -16.23 2.34
CA ARG A 190 6.39 -15.45 3.53
C ARG A 190 7.59 -14.88 4.27
N VAL A 191 8.53 -15.71 4.66
CA VAL A 191 9.72 -15.27 5.43
C VAL A 191 10.62 -14.41 4.56
N TRP A 192 10.82 -14.80 3.31
CA TRP A 192 11.68 -14.09 2.36
C TRP A 192 11.20 -12.66 2.10
N ASN A 193 9.93 -12.50 1.74
CA ASN A 193 9.37 -11.18 1.44
C ASN A 193 9.37 -10.26 2.67
N ASN A 194 9.06 -10.79 3.86
CA ASN A 194 9.20 -10.02 5.10
C ASN A 194 10.66 -9.61 5.35
N ALA A 195 11.62 -10.52 5.13
CA ALA A 195 13.04 -10.27 5.37
C ALA A 195 13.62 -9.19 4.44
N ILE A 196 13.34 -9.26 3.13
CA ILE A 196 13.86 -8.27 2.17
C ILE A 196 13.21 -6.90 2.36
N MET A 197 11.92 -6.85 2.71
CA MET A 197 11.23 -5.61 3.05
C MET A 197 11.78 -5.01 4.35
N GLU A 198 12.10 -5.83 5.36
CA GLU A 198 12.74 -5.37 6.59
C GLU A 198 14.14 -4.81 6.31
N LEU A 199 14.94 -5.49 5.49
CA LEU A 199 16.25 -5.01 5.06
C LEU A 199 16.16 -3.63 4.41
N GLY A 200 15.17 -3.44 3.51
CA GLY A 200 14.88 -2.14 2.88
C GLY A 200 14.41 -1.08 3.88
N GLY A 201 13.63 -1.48 4.87
CA GLY A 201 13.03 -0.60 5.88
C GLY A 201 14.01 -0.12 6.96
N VAL A 202 14.99 -0.94 7.37
CA VAL A 202 15.88 -0.61 8.49
C VAL A 202 17.32 -0.35 8.09
N ALA A 203 17.93 -1.22 7.30
CA ALA A 203 19.36 -1.12 6.96
C ALA A 203 19.59 -0.40 5.62
N CYS A 204 18.88 -0.80 4.55
CA CYS A 204 19.05 -0.24 3.22
C CYS A 204 18.11 0.95 2.95
N GLN A 205 18.00 1.88 3.87
CA GLN A 205 17.19 3.09 3.76
C GLN A 205 17.72 4.07 2.69
N LYS A 206 17.00 5.17 2.42
CA LYS A 206 17.47 6.26 1.55
C LYS A 206 18.88 6.73 1.98
N LYS A 207 19.11 6.90 3.29
CA LYS A 207 20.42 7.04 3.92
C LYS A 207 20.76 5.68 4.55
N PRO A 208 21.70 4.91 3.96
CA PRO A 208 21.97 3.55 4.40
C PRO A 208 22.58 3.51 5.81
N ARG A 209 22.21 2.45 6.55
CA ARG A 209 22.66 2.18 7.92
C ARG A 209 23.27 0.78 8.03
N CYS A 210 24.01 0.37 7.00
CA CYS A 210 24.51 -0.99 6.85
C CYS A 210 25.34 -1.51 8.05
N ASP A 211 26.18 -0.66 8.65
CA ASP A 211 27.02 -1.05 9.78
C ASP A 211 26.26 -1.00 11.11
N GLU A 212 25.35 -0.04 11.26
CA GLU A 212 24.54 0.16 12.46
C GLU A 212 23.55 -0.99 12.65
N GLU A 213 22.91 -1.43 11.56
CA GLU A 213 21.86 -2.45 11.54
C GLU A 213 22.40 -3.85 11.18
N GLY A 214 23.71 -4.02 11.08
CA GLY A 214 24.34 -5.31 10.78
C GLY A 214 23.85 -5.92 9.45
N CYS A 215 23.72 -5.09 8.38
CA CYS A 215 23.18 -5.55 7.09
C CYS A 215 23.81 -6.89 6.67
N PRO A 216 22.99 -7.94 6.38
CA PRO A 216 23.51 -9.29 6.11
C PRO A 216 24.24 -9.39 4.77
N TRP A 217 23.96 -8.48 3.84
CA TRP A 217 24.49 -8.53 2.46
C TRP A 217 25.76 -7.70 2.21
N ARG A 218 26.41 -7.18 3.26
CA ARG A 218 27.61 -6.33 3.11
C ARG A 218 28.72 -6.96 2.26
N GLU A 219 28.93 -8.26 2.39
CA GLU A 219 30.00 -8.99 1.66
C GLU A 219 29.73 -9.09 0.16
N TRP A 220 28.47 -9.10 -0.26
CA TRP A 220 28.05 -9.20 -1.67
C TRP A 220 27.58 -7.86 -2.25
N CYS A 221 27.29 -6.88 -1.40
CA CYS A 221 26.66 -5.63 -1.82
C CYS A 221 27.65 -4.71 -2.56
N HIS A 222 27.38 -4.49 -3.85
CA HIS A 222 28.19 -3.59 -4.69
C HIS A 222 28.26 -2.17 -4.11
N ALA A 223 27.13 -1.61 -3.66
CA ALA A 223 27.10 -0.27 -3.09
C ALA A 223 27.94 -0.15 -1.82
N TYR A 224 27.95 -1.17 -0.97
CA TYR A 224 28.77 -1.19 0.23
C TYR A 224 30.27 -1.28 -0.08
N GLN A 225 30.66 -2.13 -1.03
CA GLN A 225 32.06 -2.32 -1.46
C GLN A 225 32.61 -1.08 -2.16
N THR A 226 31.80 -0.38 -2.94
CA THR A 226 32.26 0.79 -3.72
C THR A 226 32.03 2.12 -3.01
N GLY A 227 31.19 2.16 -2.00
CA GLY A 227 30.75 3.38 -1.33
C GLY A 227 29.74 4.20 -2.13
N ASP A 228 29.20 3.66 -3.23
CA ASP A 228 28.20 4.31 -4.07
C ASP A 228 26.78 3.83 -3.74
N PHE A 229 26.09 4.56 -2.89
CA PHE A 229 24.73 4.28 -2.44
C PHE A 229 23.64 5.01 -3.25
N THR A 230 23.89 5.29 -4.51
CA THR A 230 22.81 5.78 -5.41
C THR A 230 21.62 4.82 -5.39
N ALA A 231 20.46 5.32 -5.66
CA ALA A 231 19.22 4.54 -5.69
C ALA A 231 18.41 4.91 -6.96
N PRO A 232 17.50 4.05 -7.38
CA PRO A 232 16.56 4.38 -8.46
C PRO A 232 15.78 5.66 -8.15
N ASP A 233 15.45 6.41 -9.20
CA ASP A 233 14.58 7.57 -9.08
C ASP A 233 13.16 7.12 -8.73
N VAL A 234 12.63 7.63 -7.62
CA VAL A 234 11.24 7.38 -7.22
C VAL A 234 10.41 8.61 -7.57
N PRO A 235 9.28 8.45 -8.28
CA PRO A 235 8.40 9.56 -8.58
C PRO A 235 7.96 10.28 -7.30
N THR A 236 8.21 11.59 -7.25
CA THR A 236 7.78 12.42 -6.12
C THR A 236 6.34 12.84 -6.29
N GLN A 237 5.54 12.72 -5.23
CA GLN A 237 4.18 13.23 -5.25
C GLN A 237 4.17 14.76 -5.20
N PRO A 238 3.20 15.41 -5.88
CA PRO A 238 2.97 16.84 -5.74
C PRO A 238 2.72 17.24 -4.28
N GLU A 239 3.02 18.50 -3.95
CA GLU A 239 2.80 19.07 -2.62
C GLU A 239 1.35 18.81 -2.14
N PHE A 240 1.23 18.41 -0.89
CA PHE A 240 -0.07 18.07 -0.30
C PHE A 240 -0.84 19.32 0.13
N GLU A 241 -0.15 20.29 0.74
CA GLU A 241 -0.77 21.51 1.26
C GLU A 241 -1.37 22.35 0.13
N GLY A 242 -2.63 22.75 0.27
CA GLY A 242 -3.38 23.49 -0.75
C GLY A 242 -3.86 22.65 -1.96
N SER A 243 -3.54 21.36 -2.01
CA SER A 243 -3.95 20.50 -3.14
C SER A 243 -5.43 20.10 -3.07
N ARG A 244 -6.02 19.76 -4.23
CA ARG A 244 -7.38 19.17 -4.29
C ARG A 244 -7.48 17.93 -3.39
N ARG A 245 -6.43 17.10 -3.32
CA ARG A 245 -6.36 15.91 -2.47
C ARG A 245 -6.56 16.24 -0.99
N GLN A 246 -5.96 17.33 -0.50
CA GLN A 246 -6.15 17.79 0.87
C GLN A 246 -7.60 18.17 1.15
N PHE A 247 -8.20 18.98 0.26
CA PHE A 247 -9.58 19.45 0.45
C PHE A 247 -10.60 18.31 0.30
N ARG A 248 -10.38 17.39 -0.62
CA ARG A 248 -11.21 16.16 -0.73
C ARG A 248 -11.17 15.36 0.58
N GLY A 249 -10.00 15.15 1.17
CA GLY A 249 -9.86 14.49 2.48
C GLY A 249 -10.58 15.25 3.61
N ARG A 250 -10.54 16.59 3.59
CA ARG A 250 -11.27 17.41 4.58
C ARG A 250 -12.78 17.27 4.43
N ILE A 251 -13.31 17.25 3.20
CA ILE A 251 -14.74 17.04 2.93
C ILE A 251 -15.19 15.70 3.52
N VAL A 252 -14.52 14.61 3.19
CA VAL A 252 -14.87 13.27 3.67
C VAL A 252 -14.85 13.22 5.20
N ARG A 253 -13.85 13.82 5.85
CA ARG A 253 -13.77 13.88 7.32
C ARG A 253 -14.92 14.65 7.92
N VAL A 254 -15.23 15.83 7.40
CA VAL A 254 -16.34 16.67 7.93
C VAL A 254 -17.69 15.95 7.74
N LEU A 255 -17.89 15.28 6.61
CA LEU A 255 -19.12 14.51 6.37
C LEU A 255 -19.17 13.21 7.20
N GLY A 256 -18.03 12.68 7.65
CA GLY A 256 -17.99 11.58 8.63
C GLY A 256 -18.44 11.99 10.03
N GLU A 257 -18.30 13.26 10.39
CA GLU A 257 -18.74 13.83 11.67
C GLU A 257 -20.22 14.32 11.63
N HIS A 258 -20.82 14.38 10.43
CA HIS A 258 -22.15 14.92 10.19
C HIS A 258 -22.94 14.05 9.21
N GLU A 259 -24.19 13.74 9.49
CA GLU A 259 -25.00 12.92 8.59
C GLU A 259 -25.15 13.55 7.20
N ARG A 260 -25.34 14.86 7.13
CA ARG A 260 -25.44 15.64 5.88
C ARG A 260 -25.23 17.13 6.14
N LEU A 261 -24.68 17.83 5.16
CA LEU A 261 -24.46 19.29 5.21
C LEU A 261 -24.81 19.94 3.88
N SER A 262 -25.34 21.16 3.93
CA SER A 262 -25.45 22.03 2.76
C SER A 262 -24.08 22.61 2.35
N LEU A 263 -23.96 23.13 1.12
CA LEU A 263 -22.72 23.79 0.67
C LEU A 263 -22.32 24.96 1.59
N ASP A 264 -23.30 25.72 2.06
CA ASP A 264 -23.07 26.88 2.94
C ASP A 264 -22.57 26.47 4.32
N GLU A 265 -22.94 25.29 4.79
CA GLU A 265 -22.44 24.73 6.05
C GLU A 265 -21.09 24.03 5.88
N LEU A 266 -20.86 23.36 4.75
CA LEU A 266 -19.64 22.58 4.47
C LEU A 266 -18.47 23.48 4.12
N GLY A 267 -18.67 24.47 3.24
CA GLY A 267 -17.60 25.31 2.70
C GLY A 267 -16.71 25.95 3.75
N PRO A 268 -17.25 26.66 4.75
CA PRO A 268 -16.46 27.28 5.81
C PRO A 268 -15.71 26.27 6.70
N ARG A 269 -16.17 25.03 6.79
CA ARG A 269 -15.48 23.95 7.55
C ARG A 269 -14.30 23.38 6.78
N ILE A 270 -14.36 23.42 5.44
CA ILE A 270 -13.31 22.89 4.59
C ILE A 270 -12.18 23.90 4.39
N ARG A 271 -12.53 25.19 4.26
CA ARG A 271 -11.57 26.24 3.92
C ARG A 271 -11.90 27.57 4.61
N VAL A 272 -10.89 28.16 5.27
CA VAL A 272 -11.07 29.40 6.05
C VAL A 272 -11.45 30.60 5.15
N ASP A 273 -10.92 30.66 3.92
CA ASP A 273 -11.19 31.69 2.94
C ASP A 273 -12.33 31.34 1.96
N TYR A 274 -13.17 30.37 2.30
CA TYR A 274 -14.38 30.08 1.57
C TYR A 274 -15.32 31.29 1.61
N THR A 275 -15.75 31.74 0.44
CA THR A 275 -16.70 32.85 0.30
C THR A 275 -17.70 32.57 -0.82
N PRO A 276 -19.00 32.93 -0.64
CA PRO A 276 -20.05 32.66 -1.63
C PRO A 276 -19.80 33.22 -3.04
N ASN A 277 -18.97 34.25 -3.17
CA ASN A 277 -18.67 34.92 -4.43
C ASN A 277 -17.16 34.92 -4.77
N GLY A 278 -16.35 34.12 -4.08
CA GLY A 278 -14.90 34.05 -4.27
C GLY A 278 -14.45 32.92 -5.17
N GLU A 279 -13.18 32.90 -5.49
CA GLU A 279 -12.51 31.82 -6.23
C GLU A 279 -12.74 30.44 -5.59
N HIS A 280 -12.81 30.41 -4.24
CA HIS A 280 -13.07 29.22 -3.46
C HIS A 280 -14.49 29.25 -2.89
N GLY A 281 -15.47 29.45 -3.75
CA GLY A 281 -16.90 29.48 -3.44
C GLY A 281 -17.63 28.19 -3.78
N PRO A 282 -18.96 28.27 -3.92
CA PRO A 282 -19.83 27.12 -4.19
C PRO A 282 -19.42 26.30 -5.42
N GLU A 283 -19.04 26.94 -6.53
CA GLU A 283 -18.62 26.26 -7.77
C GLU A 283 -17.36 25.41 -7.54
N TRP A 284 -16.37 25.96 -6.80
CA TRP A 284 -15.16 25.22 -6.43
C TRP A 284 -15.49 24.02 -5.54
N LEU A 285 -16.37 24.18 -4.56
CA LEU A 285 -16.78 23.12 -3.66
C LEU A 285 -17.60 22.04 -4.39
N GLN A 286 -18.52 22.44 -5.27
CA GLN A 286 -19.28 21.53 -6.13
C GLN A 286 -18.34 20.68 -7.01
N GLY A 287 -17.28 21.28 -7.57
CA GLY A 287 -16.28 20.54 -8.33
C GLY A 287 -15.55 19.47 -7.52
N LEU A 288 -15.28 19.72 -6.23
CA LEU A 288 -14.69 18.71 -5.33
C LEU A 288 -15.69 17.62 -4.95
N LEU A 289 -16.95 18.00 -4.73
CA LEU A 289 -18.04 17.05 -4.43
C LEU A 289 -18.36 16.17 -5.64
N SER A 290 -18.32 16.72 -6.86
CA SER A 290 -18.49 15.93 -8.09
C SER A 290 -17.41 14.86 -8.21
N ASP A 291 -16.12 15.23 -8.03
CA ASP A 291 -15.02 14.25 -8.04
C ASP A 291 -15.21 13.15 -6.98
N LEU A 292 -15.71 13.50 -5.79
CA LEU A 292 -15.95 12.56 -4.70
C LEU A 292 -17.17 11.68 -4.96
N ALA A 293 -18.19 12.21 -5.63
CA ALA A 293 -19.36 11.44 -6.05
C ALA A 293 -19.02 10.46 -7.17
N ASP A 294 -18.21 10.88 -8.15
CA ASP A 294 -17.71 10.00 -9.21
C ASP A 294 -16.86 8.85 -8.63
N ASP A 295 -16.11 9.14 -7.56
CA ASP A 295 -15.37 8.11 -6.81
C ASP A 295 -16.29 7.25 -5.91
N GLY A 296 -17.58 7.59 -5.77
CA GLY A 296 -18.54 6.88 -4.93
C GLY A 296 -18.23 6.97 -3.44
N LEU A 297 -17.74 8.13 -2.98
CA LEU A 297 -17.47 8.43 -1.58
C LEU A 297 -18.55 9.31 -0.95
N VAL A 298 -19.23 10.13 -1.75
CA VAL A 298 -20.27 11.03 -1.30
C VAL A 298 -21.51 10.96 -2.19
N ASP A 299 -22.66 11.19 -1.60
CA ASP A 299 -23.91 11.47 -2.30
C ASP A 299 -24.17 12.97 -2.31
N VAL A 300 -24.65 13.49 -3.43
CA VAL A 300 -24.99 14.90 -3.61
C VAL A 300 -26.43 14.99 -4.11
N GLU A 301 -27.29 15.67 -3.36
CA GLU A 301 -28.71 15.82 -3.65
C GLU A 301 -29.11 17.29 -3.69
N GLU A 302 -30.00 17.66 -4.63
CA GLU A 302 -30.68 18.96 -4.62
C GLU A 302 -31.98 18.87 -3.79
N ARG A 303 -32.06 19.67 -2.72
CA ARG A 303 -33.21 19.70 -1.84
C ARG A 303 -33.61 21.13 -1.50
N ASP A 304 -34.87 21.48 -1.82
CA ASP A 304 -35.44 22.81 -1.57
C ASP A 304 -34.64 23.98 -2.17
N GLY A 305 -33.85 23.72 -3.21
CA GLY A 305 -32.97 24.69 -3.87
C GLY A 305 -31.54 24.76 -3.31
N ASP A 306 -31.24 23.93 -2.30
CA ASP A 306 -29.91 23.79 -1.71
C ASP A 306 -29.26 22.46 -2.13
N THR A 307 -27.96 22.50 -2.40
CA THR A 307 -27.16 21.28 -2.63
C THR A 307 -26.73 20.71 -1.28
N ILE A 308 -27.10 19.47 -1.00
CA ILE A 308 -26.81 18.74 0.23
C ILE A 308 -25.84 17.61 -0.07
N ALA A 309 -24.79 17.47 0.74
CA ALA A 309 -23.81 16.39 0.65
C ALA A 309 -23.83 15.49 1.88
N SER A 310 -23.62 14.18 1.67
CA SER A 310 -23.45 13.16 2.73
C SER A 310 -22.43 12.12 2.29
N LEU A 311 -21.88 11.32 3.22
CA LEU A 311 -21.13 10.12 2.83
C LEU A 311 -22.05 9.12 2.15
N GLN A 312 -21.56 8.42 1.12
CA GLN A 312 -22.28 7.34 0.47
C GLN A 312 -22.35 6.12 1.39
N ARG A 313 -23.57 5.60 1.57
CA ARG A 313 -23.87 4.42 2.41
C ARG A 313 -23.84 3.12 1.64
#